data_e09056919cb206bc2e76d67db582faf0
#
_entry.id   e09056919cb206bc2e76d67db582faf0
#
_cell.length_a   1.000
_cell.length_b   1.000
_cell.length_c   1.000
_cell.angle_alpha   90.00
_cell.angle_beta   90.00
_cell.angle_gamma   90.00
#
_symmetry.space_group_name_H-M   'P 1'
#
loop_
_entity.id
_entity.type
_entity.pdbx_description
1 polymer ?
#
loop_
_entity_poly.entity_id
_entity_poly.type
_entity_poly.pdbx_seq_one_letter_code
_entity_poly.pdbx_strand_id
1 'polypeptide(L)'
;MVDINVLVDAVVAQPDPERWESPPPIRGEASAMTLAILNEGLEFELWLSKHLIDGTARVLRRAFSFTSGEAAAYGAFLRGVTSRSGGIVEPTARVTECEDWEDNRILELADTVGAFLIVSSDDHLLSMSPWRGIPIQSPEAFVSRVDAMRRRSRKGS
;
A
#
# COMPACT_ATOMS: atom_id res chain seq x y z
N MET A 1 -5.23 -2.28 -2.28
CA MET A 1 -3.94 -2.32 -3.02
C MET A 1 -3.13 -1.10 -2.69
N VAL A 2 -1.84 -1.25 -2.49
CA VAL A 2 -0.93 -0.14 -2.18
C VAL A 2 0.28 -0.22 -3.10
N ASP A 3 0.62 0.89 -3.73
CA ASP A 3 1.74 1.00 -4.66
C ASP A 3 3.09 1.06 -3.94
N ILE A 4 4.17 0.70 -4.66
CA ILE A 4 5.54 0.63 -4.12
C ILE A 4 5.97 1.93 -3.45
N ASN A 5 5.75 3.08 -4.08
CA ASN A 5 6.15 4.37 -3.51
C ASN A 5 5.49 4.66 -2.16
N VAL A 6 4.22 4.30 -1.98
CA VAL A 6 3.55 4.45 -0.67
C VAL A 6 4.15 3.50 0.38
N LEU A 7 4.44 2.25 0.00
CA LEU A 7 5.10 1.29 0.90
C LEU A 7 6.51 1.74 1.30
N VAL A 8 7.26 2.32 0.36
CA VAL A 8 8.60 2.89 0.63
C VAL A 8 8.49 4.10 1.56
N ASP A 9 7.64 5.06 1.24
CA ASP A 9 7.48 6.29 2.04
C ASP A 9 7.04 5.98 3.48
N ALA A 10 6.18 4.99 3.65
CA ALA A 10 5.70 4.58 4.97
C ALA A 10 6.84 4.13 5.89
N VAL A 11 7.79 3.33 5.40
CA VAL A 11 8.89 2.83 6.21
C VAL A 11 10.04 3.82 6.32
N VAL A 12 10.27 4.64 5.31
CA VAL A 12 11.28 5.71 5.36
C VAL A 12 10.90 6.76 6.41
N ALA A 13 9.61 7.06 6.55
CA ALA A 13 9.11 7.94 7.60
C ALA A 13 9.26 7.33 9.01
N GLN A 14 9.31 6.00 9.10
CA GLN A 14 9.45 5.27 10.37
C GLN A 14 10.38 4.06 10.21
N PRO A 15 11.70 4.28 10.22
CA PRO A 15 12.67 3.23 9.87
C PRO A 15 12.90 2.16 10.95
N ASP A 16 12.33 2.32 12.14
CA ASP A 16 12.53 1.40 13.26
C ASP A 16 11.66 0.15 13.10
N PRO A 17 12.25 -1.05 12.89
CA PRO A 17 11.51 -2.29 12.71
C PRO A 17 10.60 -2.68 13.87
N GLU A 18 10.97 -2.35 15.11
CA GLU A 18 10.16 -2.66 16.29
C GLU A 18 8.82 -1.92 16.28
N ARG A 19 8.76 -0.79 15.57
CA ARG A 19 7.55 0.00 15.42
C ARG A 19 6.64 -0.45 14.27
N TRP A 20 7.11 -1.33 13.38
CA TRP A 20 6.28 -1.85 12.28
C TRP A 20 5.21 -2.81 12.76
N GLU A 21 5.43 -3.53 13.86
CA GLU A 21 4.45 -4.48 14.41
C GLU A 21 3.23 -3.79 15.04
N SER A 22 3.41 -2.59 15.59
CA SER A 22 2.34 -1.76 16.14
C SER A 22 2.66 -0.29 15.96
N PRO A 23 2.72 0.22 14.73
CA PRO A 23 3.11 1.60 14.51
C PRO A 23 2.02 2.53 15.07
N PRO A 24 2.32 3.35 16.08
CA PRO A 24 1.48 4.50 16.30
C PRO A 24 1.57 5.37 15.04
N PRO A 25 0.46 5.89 14.52
CA PRO A 25 0.51 6.72 13.32
C PRO A 25 1.42 7.91 13.59
N ILE A 26 2.45 8.09 12.75
CA ILE A 26 3.22 9.32 12.74
C ILE A 26 2.27 10.39 12.24
N ARG A 27 1.91 11.31 13.11
CA ARG A 27 0.99 12.39 12.76
C ARG A 27 1.60 13.21 11.62
N GLY A 28 0.84 13.36 10.55
CA GLY A 28 1.22 14.12 9.38
C GLY A 28 1.89 13.33 8.25
N GLU A 29 2.22 12.05 8.44
CA GLU A 29 2.77 11.20 7.38
C GLU A 29 1.71 10.21 6.89
N ALA A 30 1.08 10.55 5.76
CA ALA A 30 -0.08 9.84 5.26
C ALA A 30 0.24 8.40 4.80
N SER A 31 1.43 8.14 4.25
CA SER A 31 1.83 6.79 3.85
C SER A 31 1.99 5.87 5.06
N ALA A 32 2.62 6.34 6.13
CA ALA A 32 2.75 5.59 7.39
C ALA A 32 1.38 5.35 8.04
N MET A 33 0.51 6.35 8.03
CA MET A 33 -0.87 6.22 8.53
C MET A 33 -1.69 5.21 7.70
N THR A 34 -1.52 5.21 6.38
CA THR A 34 -2.14 4.22 5.49
C THR A 34 -1.76 2.80 5.90
N LEU A 35 -0.46 2.55 6.10
CA LEU A 35 0.02 1.25 6.50
C LEU A 35 -0.46 0.83 7.90
N ALA A 36 -0.52 1.78 8.85
CA ALA A 36 -1.07 1.54 10.18
C ALA A 36 -2.55 1.12 10.13
N ILE A 37 -3.36 1.79 9.32
CA ILE A 37 -4.77 1.45 9.10
C ILE A 37 -4.90 0.03 8.53
N LEU A 38 -4.10 -0.31 7.53
CA LEU A 38 -4.12 -1.64 6.92
C LEU A 38 -3.62 -2.72 7.87
N ASN A 39 -2.65 -2.41 8.73
CA ASN A 39 -2.16 -3.33 9.75
C ASN A 39 -3.21 -3.64 10.83
N GLU A 40 -4.11 -2.71 11.13
CA GLU A 40 -5.25 -2.95 12.01
C GLU A 40 -6.22 -3.99 11.43
N GLY A 41 -6.37 -4.03 10.11
CA GLY A 41 -7.22 -5.00 9.40
C GLY A 41 -8.71 -4.89 9.69
N LEU A 42 -9.19 -3.71 10.09
CA LEU A 42 -10.58 -3.51 10.51
C LEU A 42 -11.52 -3.21 9.34
N GLU A 43 -11.12 -2.32 8.44
CA GLU A 43 -12.00 -1.84 7.36
C GLU A 43 -11.55 -2.32 5.98
N PHE A 44 -10.26 -2.61 5.80
CA PHE A 44 -9.68 -2.93 4.51
C PHE A 44 -8.76 -4.13 4.59
N GLU A 45 -8.74 -4.90 3.51
CA GLU A 45 -7.79 -5.97 3.26
C GLU A 45 -6.62 -5.44 2.41
N LEU A 46 -5.40 -5.86 2.73
CA LEU A 46 -4.22 -5.56 1.93
C LEU A 46 -3.90 -6.73 1.01
N TRP A 47 -3.95 -6.47 -0.29
CA TRP A 47 -3.53 -7.41 -1.33
C TRP A 47 -2.26 -6.90 -2.00
N LEU A 48 -1.23 -7.74 -2.06
CA LEU A 48 0.05 -7.47 -2.68
C LEU A 48 0.42 -8.61 -3.63
N SER A 49 1.42 -8.36 -4.47
CA SER A 49 2.11 -9.41 -5.24
C SER A 49 3.54 -9.54 -4.74
N LYS A 50 4.17 -10.65 -5.08
CA LYS A 50 5.61 -10.84 -4.85
C LYS A 50 6.41 -9.71 -5.50
N HIS A 51 6.03 -9.30 -6.70
CA HIS A 51 6.68 -8.19 -7.43
C HIS A 51 6.67 -6.87 -6.63
N LEU A 52 5.53 -6.51 -6.01
CA LEU A 52 5.42 -5.29 -5.21
C LEU A 52 6.29 -5.36 -3.95
N ILE A 53 6.34 -6.49 -3.28
CA ILE A 53 7.18 -6.70 -2.09
C ILE A 53 8.67 -6.63 -2.46
N ASP A 54 9.09 -7.35 -3.48
CA ASP A 54 10.48 -7.39 -3.93
C ASP A 54 10.92 -6.03 -4.50
N GLY A 55 10.02 -5.34 -5.21
CA GLY A 55 10.24 -3.99 -5.72
C GLY A 55 10.44 -2.98 -4.61
N THR A 56 9.64 -3.04 -3.56
CA THR A 56 9.78 -2.20 -2.36
C THR A 56 11.15 -2.43 -1.71
N ALA A 57 11.55 -3.67 -1.48
CA ALA A 57 12.86 -4.01 -0.92
C ALA A 57 14.01 -3.49 -1.79
N ARG A 58 13.88 -3.59 -3.11
CA ARG A 58 14.89 -3.09 -4.07
C ARG A 58 15.05 -1.58 -3.99
N VAL A 59 13.96 -0.83 -3.94
CA VAL A 59 13.98 0.64 -3.83
C VAL A 59 14.59 1.07 -2.51
N LEU A 60 14.21 0.46 -1.40
CA LEU A 60 14.76 0.76 -0.07
C LEU A 60 16.28 0.57 -0.02
N ARG A 61 16.79 -0.50 -0.62
CA ARG A 61 18.22 -0.78 -0.66
C ARG A 61 18.98 0.18 -1.58
N ARG A 62 18.42 0.52 -2.73
CA ARG A 62 19.12 1.34 -3.75
C ARG A 62 19.06 2.82 -3.46
N ALA A 63 17.91 3.33 -3.03
CA ALA A 63 17.66 4.76 -2.89
C ALA A 63 17.74 5.27 -1.44
N PHE A 64 17.56 4.41 -0.44
CA PHE A 64 17.46 4.79 0.96
C PHE A 64 18.49 4.09 1.87
N SER A 65 19.46 3.42 1.29
CA SER A 65 20.58 2.79 2.01
C SER A 65 20.17 1.74 3.06
N PHE A 66 19.02 1.11 2.89
CA PHE A 66 18.61 0.00 3.75
C PHE A 66 19.53 -1.20 3.52
N THR A 67 19.88 -1.88 4.61
CA THR A 67 20.58 -3.16 4.53
C THR A 67 19.65 -4.24 3.97
N SER A 68 20.24 -5.35 3.50
CA SER A 68 19.44 -6.50 3.06
C SER A 68 18.57 -7.06 4.19
N GLY A 69 19.07 -7.05 5.43
CA GLY A 69 18.34 -7.49 6.61
C GLY A 69 17.15 -6.58 6.94
N GLU A 70 17.34 -5.26 6.88
CA GLU A 70 16.26 -4.29 7.11
C GLU A 70 15.17 -4.39 6.05
N ALA A 71 15.55 -4.48 4.78
CA ALA A 71 14.60 -4.65 3.68
C ALA A 71 13.84 -5.98 3.78
N ALA A 72 14.52 -7.06 4.17
CA ALA A 72 13.88 -8.37 4.39
C ALA A 72 12.91 -8.36 5.59
N ALA A 73 13.26 -7.67 6.67
CA ALA A 73 12.39 -7.50 7.84
C ALA A 73 11.10 -6.75 7.47
N TYR A 74 11.22 -5.70 6.66
CA TYR A 74 10.04 -4.99 6.17
C TYR A 74 9.17 -5.85 5.24
N GLY A 75 9.78 -6.62 4.36
CA GLY A 75 9.06 -7.59 3.52
C GLY A 75 8.31 -8.64 4.36
N ALA A 76 8.91 -9.15 5.43
CA ALA A 76 8.27 -10.06 6.37
C ALA A 76 7.08 -9.40 7.09
N PHE A 77 7.22 -8.14 7.49
CA PHE A 77 6.12 -7.36 8.06
C PHE A 77 4.95 -7.24 7.07
N LEU A 78 5.20 -6.88 5.83
CA LEU A 78 4.16 -6.79 4.79
C LEU A 78 3.45 -8.12 4.55
N ARG A 79 4.20 -9.23 4.53
CA ARG A 79 3.62 -10.59 4.45
C ARG A 79 2.74 -10.89 5.67
N GLY A 80 3.15 -10.45 6.85
CA GLY A 80 2.35 -10.59 8.08
C GLY A 80 1.02 -9.85 7.98
N VAL A 81 1.02 -8.61 7.48
CA VAL A 81 -0.20 -7.82 7.28
C VAL A 81 -1.13 -8.54 6.29
N THR A 82 -0.61 -8.96 5.14
CA THR A 82 -1.43 -9.63 4.11
C THR A 82 -1.95 -10.99 4.57
N SER A 83 -1.22 -11.72 5.40
CA SER A 83 -1.68 -13.02 5.91
C SER A 83 -2.79 -12.91 6.95
N ARG A 84 -2.85 -11.81 7.68
CA ARG A 84 -3.95 -11.55 8.64
C ARG A 84 -5.21 -11.04 7.96
N SER A 85 -5.07 -10.26 6.89
CA SER A 85 -6.21 -9.65 6.21
C SER A 85 -5.83 -9.33 4.77
N GLY A 86 -6.26 -10.15 3.83
CA GLY A 86 -5.95 -10.05 2.42
C GLY A 86 -5.13 -11.23 1.90
N GLY A 87 -4.08 -10.96 1.14
CA GLY A 87 -3.22 -12.01 0.63
C GLY A 87 -2.12 -11.54 -0.32
N ILE A 88 -1.30 -12.50 -0.74
CA ILE A 88 -0.28 -12.33 -1.78
C ILE A 88 -0.72 -13.16 -2.98
N VAL A 89 -0.87 -12.51 -4.13
CA VAL A 89 -1.39 -13.13 -5.36
C VAL A 89 -0.48 -12.80 -6.53
N GLU A 90 -0.22 -13.77 -7.37
CA GLU A 90 0.40 -13.53 -8.68
C GLU A 90 -0.67 -13.05 -9.68
N PRO A 91 -0.48 -11.89 -10.32
CA PRO A 91 -1.44 -11.39 -11.29
C PRO A 91 -1.62 -12.34 -12.48
N THR A 92 -2.85 -12.60 -12.84
CA THR A 92 -3.23 -13.34 -14.06
C THR A 92 -3.68 -12.42 -15.19
N ALA A 93 -4.15 -11.22 -14.85
CA ALA A 93 -4.48 -10.18 -15.82
C ALA A 93 -3.22 -9.61 -16.49
N ARG A 94 -3.39 -9.07 -17.69
CA ARG A 94 -2.34 -8.34 -18.42
C ARG A 94 -2.84 -6.95 -18.77
N VAL A 95 -2.05 -5.95 -18.39
CA VAL A 95 -2.32 -4.53 -18.63
C VAL A 95 -1.14 -3.92 -19.37
N THR A 96 -1.44 -3.19 -20.43
CA THR A 96 -0.43 -2.51 -21.27
C THR A 96 -0.82 -1.05 -21.54
N GLU A 97 -1.70 -0.50 -20.73
CA GLU A 97 -2.26 0.84 -20.92
C GLU A 97 -1.28 1.95 -20.51
N CYS A 98 -0.33 1.66 -19.62
CA CYS A 98 0.68 2.59 -19.16
C CYS A 98 2.00 2.38 -19.93
N GLU A 99 2.67 3.50 -20.24
CA GLU A 99 4.02 3.46 -20.80
C GLU A 99 5.03 2.93 -19.78
N ASP A 100 4.83 3.29 -18.50
CA ASP A 100 5.62 2.72 -17.41
C ASP A 100 5.16 1.31 -17.10
N TRP A 101 6.06 0.37 -17.27
CA TRP A 101 5.81 -1.04 -17.01
C TRP A 101 5.47 -1.31 -15.54
N GLU A 102 6.06 -0.57 -14.60
CA GLU A 102 5.77 -0.74 -13.16
C GLU A 102 4.32 -0.36 -12.82
N ASP A 103 3.78 0.67 -13.47
CA ASP A 103 2.38 1.07 -13.30
C ASP A 103 1.43 -0.06 -13.74
N ASN A 104 1.76 -0.74 -14.81
CA ASN A 104 0.97 -1.88 -15.28
C ASN A 104 0.91 -3.01 -14.26
N ARG A 105 1.99 -3.22 -13.48
CA ARG A 105 2.05 -4.31 -12.49
C ARG A 105 1.01 -4.15 -11.37
N ILE A 106 0.81 -2.93 -10.87
CA ILE A 106 -0.21 -2.71 -9.83
C ILE A 106 -1.63 -2.81 -10.42
N LEU A 107 -1.83 -2.33 -11.64
CA LEU A 107 -3.12 -2.43 -12.31
C LEU A 107 -3.49 -3.90 -12.62
N GLU A 108 -2.54 -4.72 -13.05
CA GLU A 108 -2.74 -6.16 -13.24
C GLU A 108 -3.17 -6.87 -11.97
N LEU A 109 -2.53 -6.54 -10.85
CA LEU A 109 -2.92 -7.10 -9.57
C LEU A 109 -4.32 -6.64 -9.15
N ALA A 110 -4.62 -5.34 -9.31
CA ALA A 110 -5.92 -4.78 -8.99
C ALA A 110 -7.05 -5.44 -9.77
N ASP A 111 -6.84 -5.67 -11.06
CA ASP A 111 -7.81 -6.37 -11.92
C ASP A 111 -7.97 -7.83 -11.51
N THR A 112 -6.86 -8.52 -11.22
CA THR A 112 -6.86 -9.93 -10.82
C THR A 112 -7.66 -10.19 -9.53
N VAL A 113 -7.50 -9.33 -8.52
CA VAL A 113 -8.18 -9.51 -7.22
C VAL A 113 -9.53 -8.81 -7.14
N GLY A 114 -9.93 -8.07 -8.16
CA GLY A 114 -11.13 -7.23 -8.09
C GLY A 114 -11.02 -6.17 -7.01
N ALA A 115 -9.92 -5.42 -6.99
CA ALA A 115 -9.63 -4.46 -5.94
C ALA A 115 -10.72 -3.39 -5.82
N PHE A 116 -11.03 -3.02 -4.58
CA PHE A 116 -11.96 -1.93 -4.28
C PHE A 116 -11.31 -0.56 -4.45
N LEU A 117 -10.00 -0.47 -4.23
CA LEU A 117 -9.26 0.79 -4.19
C LEU A 117 -7.77 0.54 -4.41
N ILE A 118 -7.11 1.46 -5.12
CA ILE A 118 -5.65 1.56 -5.21
C ILE A 118 -5.21 2.81 -4.47
N VAL A 119 -4.18 2.70 -3.63
CA VAL A 119 -3.52 3.84 -2.99
C VAL A 119 -2.15 4.03 -3.64
N SER A 120 -1.92 5.19 -4.22
CA SER A 120 -0.66 5.55 -4.87
C SER A 120 -0.39 7.04 -4.70
N SER A 121 0.89 7.42 -4.67
CA SER A 121 1.34 8.81 -4.75
C SER A 121 1.84 9.20 -6.14
N ASP A 122 1.78 8.31 -7.11
CA ASP A 122 2.19 8.57 -8.48
C ASP A 122 1.12 9.37 -9.23
N ASP A 123 1.48 10.54 -9.73
CA ASP A 123 0.56 11.45 -10.42
C ASP A 123 -0.04 10.82 -11.68
N HIS A 124 0.73 9.98 -12.39
CA HIS A 124 0.24 9.31 -13.59
C HIS A 124 -0.88 8.32 -13.25
N LEU A 125 -0.68 7.46 -12.24
CA LEU A 125 -1.72 6.55 -11.76
C LEU A 125 -2.93 7.31 -11.22
N LEU A 126 -2.72 8.36 -10.42
CA LEU A 126 -3.80 9.19 -9.88
C LEU A 126 -4.65 9.81 -10.99
N SER A 127 -4.02 10.23 -12.09
CA SER A 127 -4.72 10.79 -13.26
C SER A 127 -5.64 9.81 -13.98
N MET A 128 -5.41 8.50 -13.80
CA MET A 128 -6.22 7.44 -14.40
C MET A 128 -7.49 7.12 -13.59
N SER A 129 -7.67 7.70 -12.41
CA SER A 129 -8.80 7.37 -11.52
C SER A 129 -10.14 7.90 -12.06
N PRO A 130 -11.23 7.09 -12.05
CA PRO A 130 -11.23 5.66 -11.77
C PRO A 130 -10.70 4.84 -12.95
N TRP A 131 -9.90 3.84 -12.68
CA TRP A 131 -9.44 2.90 -13.70
C TRP A 131 -10.32 1.64 -13.67
N ARG A 132 -11.02 1.36 -14.74
CA ARG A 132 -12.01 0.25 -14.83
C ARG A 132 -12.96 0.20 -13.62
N GLY A 133 -13.40 1.37 -13.15
CA GLY A 133 -14.28 1.49 -11.99
C GLY A 133 -13.57 1.40 -10.63
N ILE A 134 -12.26 1.18 -10.59
CA ILE A 134 -11.47 1.13 -9.35
C ILE A 134 -10.92 2.53 -9.07
N PRO A 135 -11.28 3.18 -7.96
CA PRO A 135 -10.71 4.46 -7.57
C PRO A 135 -9.20 4.33 -7.30
N ILE A 136 -8.44 5.34 -7.70
CA ILE A 136 -7.03 5.48 -7.33
C ILE A 136 -6.92 6.74 -6.49
N GLN A 137 -6.45 6.62 -5.26
CA GLN A 137 -6.39 7.72 -4.28
C GLN A 137 -4.99 7.89 -3.74
N SER A 138 -4.64 9.14 -3.40
CA SER A 138 -3.43 9.43 -2.64
C SER A 138 -3.53 8.89 -1.20
N PRO A 139 -2.40 8.67 -0.50
CA PRO A 139 -2.42 8.32 0.92
C PRO A 139 -3.23 9.30 1.76
N GLU A 140 -3.11 10.61 1.50
CA GLU A 140 -3.85 11.66 2.19
C GLU A 140 -5.36 11.52 2.01
N ALA A 141 -5.80 11.28 0.77
CA ALA A 141 -7.22 11.07 0.47
C ALA A 141 -7.75 9.78 1.11
N PHE A 142 -6.96 8.71 1.11
CA PHE A 142 -7.31 7.46 1.76
C PHE A 142 -7.49 7.63 3.28
N VAL A 143 -6.52 8.24 3.97
CA VAL A 143 -6.59 8.51 5.41
C VAL A 143 -7.81 9.36 5.76
N SER A 144 -8.06 10.43 5.00
CA SER A 144 -9.22 11.29 5.19
C SER A 144 -10.54 10.53 5.04
N ARG A 145 -10.61 9.62 4.08
CA ARG A 145 -11.77 8.75 3.86
C ARG A 145 -12.03 7.83 5.06
N VAL A 146 -10.99 7.19 5.57
CA VAL A 146 -11.10 6.30 6.74
C VAL A 146 -11.55 7.07 7.97
N ASP A 147 -10.97 8.24 8.21
CA ASP A 147 -11.37 9.11 9.33
C ASP A 147 -12.83 9.54 9.23
N ALA A 148 -13.30 9.85 8.03
CA ALA A 148 -14.71 10.20 7.82
C ALA A 148 -15.64 9.01 8.08
N MET A 149 -15.27 7.81 7.66
CA MET A 149 -16.02 6.58 7.92
C MET A 149 -16.10 6.30 9.42
N ARG A 150 -14.98 6.36 10.13
CA ARG A 150 -14.90 6.12 11.58
C ARG A 150 -15.71 7.12 12.39
N ARG A 151 -15.71 8.40 11.98
CA ARG A 151 -16.55 9.43 12.61
C ARG A 151 -18.04 9.17 12.42
N ARG A 152 -18.46 8.70 11.26
CA ARG A 152 -19.88 8.36 10.99
C ARG A 152 -20.32 7.18 11.83
N SER A 153 -19.51 6.13 11.94
CA SER A 153 -19.80 4.96 12.75
C SER A 153 -19.99 5.30 14.23
N ARG A 154 -19.16 6.21 14.76
CA ARG A 154 -19.27 6.68 16.16
C ARG A 154 -20.52 7.51 16.42
N LYS A 155 -21.06 8.24 15.42
CA LYS A 155 -22.27 9.04 15.57
C LYS A 155 -23.55 8.24 15.39
N GLY A 156 -23.48 7.09 14.75
CA GLY A 156 -24.61 6.17 14.55
C GLY A 156 -24.78 5.14 15.67
N SER A 157 -23.90 5.17 16.61
CA SER A 157 -23.98 4.39 17.86
C SER A 157 -24.39 5.32 19.00
#